data_c01d3ca7b340cd6c53706ecc38027cfc
#
_entry.id   c01d3ca7b340cd6c53706ecc38027cfc
#
_cell.length_a   1.000
_cell.length_b   1.000
_cell.length_c   1.000
_cell.angle_alpha   90.00
_cell.angle_beta   90.00
_cell.angle_gamma   90.00
#
_symmetry.space_group_name_H-M   'P 1'
#
loop_
_entity.id
_entity.type
_entity.pdbx_description
1 polymer ?
#
loop_
_entity_poly.entity_id
_entity_poly.type
_entity_poly.pdbx_seq_one_letter_code
_entity_poly.pdbx_strand_id
1 'polypeptide(L)'
;PQGGKSMYIKSLSLKNYRCYEQIDVEFNSEYTVLVGVNGAGKSTILDALATALGSYIAGFDGIASNGIARDDAHRKMYELGSRVDSEEQYPVEISAKCLIDEQEILWKRSLHSNDGRTHIRDAKKIMDYGMLLQDKVRAGDKSAILPLIAYYGTGRLYMQKRQKRKMDDETRFTRTTGYVGCLDSASNDKLMMRWFKQMTEIQIQEGVKIPELEVVKHAMGKCFSGAENTEDIAQFEYKMKTQEIEITYQKNGKKEKLPMRMLSDGLKITISMVADIAYRMAVL
;
A
#
# COMPACT_ATOMS: atom_id res chain seq x y z
N PRO A 1 -19.04 14.09 -14.48
CA PRO A 1 -18.09 13.11 -14.09
C PRO A 1 -18.58 11.77 -14.60
N GLN A 2 -18.00 11.29 -15.70
CA GLN A 2 -18.31 10.00 -16.26
C GLN A 2 -17.78 8.95 -15.28
N GLY A 3 -18.66 8.03 -14.85
CA GLY A 3 -18.40 7.01 -13.86
C GLY A 3 -17.23 6.14 -14.25
N GLY A 4 -16.07 6.45 -13.68
CA GLY A 4 -14.92 5.56 -13.72
C GLY A 4 -15.30 4.29 -12.96
N LYS A 5 -14.93 3.15 -13.51
CA LYS A 5 -15.06 1.85 -12.86
C LYS A 5 -14.43 1.90 -11.48
N SER A 6 -15.26 1.89 -10.45
CA SER A 6 -14.79 1.99 -9.07
C SER A 6 -14.77 0.62 -8.41
N MET A 7 -13.67 0.30 -7.75
CA MET A 7 -13.58 -0.86 -6.86
C MET A 7 -13.56 -0.36 -5.42
N TYR A 8 -14.46 -0.84 -4.57
CA TYR A 8 -14.37 -0.63 -3.13
C TYR A 8 -14.75 -1.88 -2.33
N ILE A 9 -14.17 -2.01 -1.16
CA ILE A 9 -14.47 -3.11 -0.25
C ILE A 9 -15.79 -2.80 0.48
N LYS A 10 -16.77 -3.70 0.37
CA LYS A 10 -18.09 -3.56 0.97
C LYS A 10 -18.15 -4.14 2.37
N SER A 11 -17.55 -5.32 2.57
CA SER A 11 -17.51 -5.97 3.88
C SER A 11 -16.32 -6.87 4.07
N LEU A 12 -15.99 -7.12 5.33
CA LEU A 12 -14.96 -8.05 5.79
C LEU A 12 -15.56 -8.91 6.91
N SER A 13 -15.37 -10.23 6.83
CA SER A 13 -15.72 -11.19 7.87
C SER A 13 -14.46 -11.93 8.31
N LEU A 14 -14.21 -11.98 9.61
CA LEU A 14 -13.07 -12.64 10.21
C LEU A 14 -13.55 -13.75 11.15
N LYS A 15 -12.89 -14.89 11.10
CA LYS A 15 -13.10 -15.99 12.03
C LYS A 15 -11.74 -16.50 12.52
N ASN A 16 -11.63 -16.65 13.84
CA ASN A 16 -10.40 -17.11 14.51
C ASN A 16 -9.15 -16.30 14.10
N TYR A 17 -9.29 -14.97 13.94
CA TYR A 17 -8.21 -14.10 13.49
C TYR A 17 -7.73 -13.17 14.60
N ARG A 18 -6.53 -13.37 15.10
CA ARG A 18 -5.87 -12.62 16.19
C ARG A 18 -6.77 -12.44 17.42
N CYS A 19 -7.22 -11.20 17.72
CA CYS A 19 -8.08 -10.92 18.86
C CYS A 19 -9.56 -11.28 18.63
N TYR A 20 -9.95 -11.66 17.41
CA TYR A 20 -11.33 -11.94 17.07
C TYR A 20 -11.61 -13.43 16.92
N GLU A 21 -12.55 -13.95 17.71
CA GLU A 21 -13.16 -15.24 17.46
C GLU A 21 -14.06 -15.16 16.22
N GLN A 22 -14.88 -14.12 16.15
CA GLN A 22 -15.67 -13.77 14.96
C GLN A 22 -16.03 -12.29 14.96
N ILE A 23 -15.93 -11.65 13.79
CA ILE A 23 -16.41 -10.27 13.58
C ILE A 23 -16.80 -10.07 12.11
N ASP A 24 -17.87 -9.32 11.89
CA ASP A 24 -18.31 -8.83 10.59
C ASP A 24 -18.23 -7.31 10.59
N VAL A 25 -17.62 -6.73 9.54
CA VAL A 25 -17.45 -5.28 9.39
C VAL A 25 -17.96 -4.87 8.02
N GLU A 26 -18.82 -3.85 7.98
CA GLU A 26 -19.24 -3.20 6.75
C GLU A 26 -18.50 -1.88 6.54
N PHE A 27 -18.18 -1.56 5.29
CA PHE A 27 -17.45 -0.37 4.91
C PHE A 27 -18.32 0.53 4.03
N ASN A 28 -18.19 1.83 4.24
CA ASN A 28 -18.78 2.82 3.37
C ASN A 28 -17.97 2.94 2.07
N SER A 29 -18.63 3.28 0.96
CA SER A 29 -17.99 3.42 -0.35
C SER A 29 -16.97 4.56 -0.44
N GLU A 30 -17.11 5.58 0.40
CA GLU A 30 -16.27 6.77 0.36
C GLU A 30 -15.26 6.76 1.51
N TYR A 31 -15.76 6.55 2.75
CA TYR A 31 -14.96 6.77 3.93
C TYR A 31 -15.45 5.95 5.12
N THR A 32 -14.55 5.25 5.81
CA THR A 32 -14.84 4.49 7.02
C THR A 32 -13.81 4.80 8.10
N VAL A 33 -14.26 5.14 9.29
CA VAL A 33 -13.42 5.38 10.47
C VAL A 33 -13.62 4.29 11.50
N LEU A 34 -12.53 3.65 11.92
CA LEU A 34 -12.52 2.70 13.02
C LEU A 34 -12.12 3.41 14.32
N VAL A 35 -13.05 3.52 15.26
CA VAL A 35 -12.83 4.18 16.54
C VAL A 35 -12.87 3.16 17.68
N GLY A 36 -12.01 3.32 18.67
CA GLY A 36 -11.94 2.44 19.84
C GLY A 36 -10.66 2.64 20.63
N VAL A 37 -10.62 2.10 21.86
CA VAL A 37 -9.45 2.13 22.74
C VAL A 37 -8.25 1.38 22.16
N ASN A 38 -7.06 1.60 22.72
CA ASN A 38 -5.88 0.82 22.34
C ASN A 38 -6.10 -0.67 22.66
N GLY A 39 -5.70 -1.55 21.74
CA GLY A 39 -5.94 -2.98 21.87
C GLY A 39 -7.30 -3.48 21.36
N ALA A 40 -8.24 -2.61 20.98
CA ALA A 40 -9.58 -2.99 20.48
C ALA A 40 -9.58 -3.69 19.10
N GLY A 41 -8.42 -3.99 18.52
CA GLY A 41 -8.33 -4.73 17.26
C GLY A 41 -8.46 -3.89 15.98
N LYS A 42 -8.47 -2.55 16.04
CA LYS A 42 -8.57 -1.69 14.83
C LYS A 42 -7.51 -2.00 13.78
N SER A 43 -6.26 -2.11 14.18
CA SER A 43 -5.15 -2.48 13.27
C SER A 43 -5.31 -3.91 12.74
N THR A 44 -5.89 -4.81 13.53
CA THR A 44 -6.19 -6.18 13.11
C THR A 44 -7.15 -6.22 11.92
N ILE A 45 -8.18 -5.35 11.92
CA ILE A 45 -9.10 -5.21 10.78
C ILE A 45 -8.38 -4.72 9.53
N LEU A 46 -7.50 -3.73 9.67
CA LEU A 46 -6.72 -3.19 8.54
C LEU A 46 -5.71 -4.22 8.00
N ASP A 47 -5.03 -4.97 8.87
CA ASP A 47 -4.11 -6.05 8.48
C ASP A 47 -4.87 -7.17 7.76
N ALA A 48 -6.07 -7.51 8.24
CA ALA A 48 -6.93 -8.50 7.59
C ALA A 48 -7.38 -8.04 6.19
N LEU A 49 -7.73 -6.75 6.02
CA LEU A 49 -8.02 -6.17 4.71
C LEU A 49 -6.83 -6.26 3.77
N ALA A 50 -5.63 -5.91 4.24
CA ALA A 50 -4.40 -6.05 3.45
C ALA A 50 -4.17 -7.52 3.05
N THR A 51 -4.40 -8.46 3.97
CA THR A 51 -4.31 -9.89 3.68
C THR A 51 -5.36 -10.33 2.67
N ALA A 52 -6.62 -9.89 2.79
CA ALA A 52 -7.68 -10.21 1.82
C ALA A 52 -7.33 -9.71 0.41
N LEU A 53 -6.90 -8.43 0.29
CA LEU A 53 -6.48 -7.80 -0.97
C LEU A 53 -5.22 -8.44 -1.58
N GLY A 54 -4.43 -9.17 -0.78
CA GLY A 54 -3.32 -9.97 -1.28
C GLY A 54 -3.75 -10.97 -2.37
N SER A 55 -5.02 -11.41 -2.37
CA SER A 55 -5.54 -12.27 -3.44
C SER A 55 -5.71 -11.53 -4.79
N TYR A 56 -6.11 -10.28 -4.77
CA TYR A 56 -6.14 -9.43 -5.96
C TYR A 56 -4.71 -9.21 -6.50
N ILE A 57 -3.78 -8.88 -5.60
CA ILE A 57 -2.37 -8.66 -5.96
C ILE A 57 -1.72 -9.93 -6.51
N ALA A 58 -2.12 -11.12 -6.05
CA ALA A 58 -1.63 -12.39 -6.58
C ALA A 58 -2.01 -12.64 -8.06
N GLY A 59 -2.94 -11.87 -8.63
CA GLY A 59 -3.24 -11.86 -10.05
C GLY A 59 -2.20 -11.15 -10.92
N PHE A 60 -1.23 -10.44 -10.32
CA PHE A 60 -0.19 -9.72 -11.05
C PHE A 60 1.15 -10.46 -10.96
N ASP A 61 1.76 -10.73 -12.11
CA ASP A 61 3.03 -11.44 -12.19
C ASP A 61 4.17 -10.65 -11.53
N GLY A 62 5.01 -11.37 -10.80
CA GLY A 62 6.19 -10.79 -10.18
C GLY A 62 5.94 -9.91 -8.94
N ILE A 63 4.67 -9.74 -8.54
CA ILE A 63 4.31 -8.97 -7.35
C ILE A 63 4.01 -9.90 -6.19
N ALA A 64 4.73 -9.71 -5.06
CA ALA A 64 4.50 -10.50 -3.86
C ALA A 64 3.15 -10.16 -3.22
N SER A 65 2.40 -11.17 -2.83
CA SER A 65 1.15 -11.05 -2.08
C SER A 65 1.33 -11.46 -0.62
N ASN A 66 0.50 -10.91 0.26
CA ASN A 66 0.46 -11.29 1.67
C ASN A 66 -0.40 -12.53 1.88
N GLY A 67 -0.06 -13.38 2.85
CA GLY A 67 -0.86 -14.52 3.31
C GLY A 67 -1.31 -14.34 4.77
N ILE A 68 -2.13 -15.26 5.27
CA ILE A 68 -2.40 -15.38 6.70
C ILE A 68 -1.13 -15.94 7.34
N ALA A 69 -0.58 -15.22 8.31
CA ALA A 69 0.60 -15.65 9.05
C ALA A 69 0.21 -16.68 10.12
N ARG A 70 1.18 -17.47 10.60
CA ARG A 70 0.94 -18.44 11.68
C ARG A 70 0.46 -17.78 12.97
N ASP A 71 1.07 -16.63 13.30
CA ASP A 71 0.73 -15.83 14.48
C ASP A 71 -0.62 -15.11 14.39
N ASP A 72 -1.33 -15.22 13.25
CA ASP A 72 -2.66 -14.64 13.07
C ASP A 72 -3.78 -15.51 13.66
N ALA A 73 -3.50 -16.74 14.11
CA ALA A 73 -4.51 -17.59 14.73
C ALA A 73 -4.99 -17.02 16.06
N HIS A 74 -6.31 -17.00 16.25
CA HIS A 74 -6.92 -16.65 17.52
C HIS A 74 -6.51 -17.65 18.60
N ARG A 75 -6.16 -17.17 19.80
CA ARG A 75 -5.81 -18.01 20.94
C ARG A 75 -6.92 -17.98 21.96
N LYS A 76 -7.51 -19.15 22.20
CA LYS A 76 -8.51 -19.33 23.25
C LYS A 76 -7.82 -19.78 24.54
N MET A 77 -8.01 -19.00 25.59
CA MET A 77 -7.49 -19.29 26.92
C MET A 77 -8.40 -20.27 27.64
N TYR A 78 -7.84 -21.21 28.36
CA TYR A 78 -8.58 -22.14 29.23
C TYR A 78 -7.80 -22.47 30.51
N GLU A 79 -8.53 -22.80 31.56
CA GLU A 79 -7.94 -23.13 32.86
C GLU A 79 -7.75 -24.66 32.96
N LEU A 80 -6.55 -25.06 33.29
CA LEU A 80 -6.17 -26.45 33.62
C LEU A 80 -5.69 -26.52 35.08
N GLY A 81 -6.63 -26.67 35.99
CA GLY A 81 -6.35 -26.61 37.43
C GLY A 81 -5.84 -25.26 37.86
N SER A 82 -4.57 -25.15 38.28
CA SER A 82 -3.93 -23.87 38.68
C SER A 82 -3.17 -23.20 37.54
N ARG A 83 -3.23 -23.69 36.32
CA ARG A 83 -2.53 -23.13 35.14
C ARG A 83 -3.53 -22.59 34.16
N VAL A 84 -3.17 -21.46 33.54
CA VAL A 84 -3.85 -20.94 32.37
C VAL A 84 -3.04 -21.37 31.15
N ASP A 85 -3.68 -22.04 30.20
CA ASP A 85 -3.09 -22.44 28.94
C ASP A 85 -3.86 -21.83 27.77
N SER A 86 -3.30 -21.86 26.56
CA SER A 86 -3.94 -21.29 25.41
C SER A 86 -3.78 -22.17 24.19
N GLU A 87 -4.81 -22.23 23.35
CA GLU A 87 -4.81 -23.05 22.16
C GLU A 87 -5.23 -22.24 20.93
N GLU A 88 -4.46 -22.39 19.86
CA GLU A 88 -4.72 -21.71 18.58
C GLU A 88 -5.97 -22.30 17.92
N GLN A 89 -6.84 -21.43 17.46
CA GLN A 89 -8.11 -21.82 16.86
C GLN A 89 -8.03 -21.84 15.34
N TYR A 90 -8.40 -22.95 14.73
CA TYR A 90 -8.44 -23.17 13.28
C TYR A 90 -9.83 -23.65 12.83
N PRO A 91 -10.24 -23.44 11.57
CA PRO A 91 -9.52 -22.63 10.57
C PRO A 91 -9.55 -21.14 10.89
N VAL A 92 -8.45 -20.45 10.56
CA VAL A 92 -8.45 -18.99 10.46
C VAL A 92 -9.05 -18.62 9.12
N GLU A 93 -10.08 -17.77 9.10
CA GLU A 93 -10.75 -17.38 7.86
C GLU A 93 -10.85 -15.87 7.74
N ILE A 94 -10.55 -15.37 6.55
CA ILE A 94 -10.74 -13.97 6.14
C ILE A 94 -11.60 -13.98 4.88
N SER A 95 -12.82 -13.49 4.98
CA SER A 95 -13.73 -13.32 3.85
C SER A 95 -13.91 -11.85 3.56
N ALA A 96 -13.86 -11.45 2.30
CA ALA A 96 -14.09 -10.07 1.91
C ALA A 96 -15.02 -10.00 0.70
N LYS A 97 -15.81 -8.93 0.64
CA LYS A 97 -16.68 -8.63 -0.46
C LYS A 97 -16.33 -7.25 -1.01
N CYS A 98 -16.16 -7.15 -2.32
CA CYS A 98 -16.01 -5.87 -3.01
C CYS A 98 -17.10 -5.68 -4.06
N LEU A 99 -17.32 -4.43 -4.42
CA LEU A 99 -18.10 -4.04 -5.59
C LEU A 99 -17.13 -3.55 -6.68
N ILE A 100 -17.25 -4.13 -7.87
CA ILE A 100 -16.49 -3.74 -9.06
C ILE A 100 -17.48 -3.59 -10.20
N ASP A 101 -17.60 -2.39 -10.76
CA ASP A 101 -18.54 -2.12 -11.87
C ASP A 101 -19.95 -2.67 -11.61
N GLU A 102 -20.51 -2.43 -10.41
CA GLU A 102 -21.81 -2.91 -9.95
C GLU A 102 -21.90 -4.45 -9.73
N GLN A 103 -20.84 -5.19 -9.95
CA GLN A 103 -20.77 -6.62 -9.67
C GLN A 103 -20.13 -6.90 -8.31
N GLU A 104 -20.80 -7.69 -7.50
CA GLU A 104 -20.24 -8.14 -6.21
C GLU A 104 -19.33 -9.34 -6.43
N ILE A 105 -18.09 -9.23 -5.94
CA ILE A 105 -17.14 -10.34 -5.85
C ILE A 105 -16.92 -10.64 -4.38
N LEU A 106 -17.27 -11.88 -3.98
CA LEU A 106 -16.97 -12.45 -2.68
C LEU A 106 -15.78 -13.42 -2.82
N TRP A 107 -14.82 -13.32 -1.92
CA TRP A 107 -13.72 -14.29 -1.83
C TRP A 107 -13.34 -14.58 -0.40
N LYS A 108 -12.66 -15.70 -0.20
CA LYS A 108 -12.21 -16.16 1.10
C LYS A 108 -10.77 -16.66 1.04
N ARG A 109 -10.03 -16.39 2.11
CA ARG A 109 -8.72 -16.98 2.41
C ARG A 109 -8.81 -17.73 3.71
N SER A 110 -8.14 -18.87 3.83
CA SER A 110 -8.15 -19.67 5.04
C SER A 110 -6.79 -20.30 5.34
N LEU A 111 -6.51 -20.47 6.63
CA LEU A 111 -5.38 -21.23 7.15
C LEU A 111 -5.95 -22.32 8.08
N HIS A 112 -5.68 -23.58 7.76
CA HIS A 112 -6.31 -24.71 8.44
C HIS A 112 -5.48 -25.31 9.59
N SER A 113 -4.20 -25.00 9.66
CA SER A 113 -3.30 -25.47 10.73
C SER A 113 -2.06 -24.58 10.79
N ASN A 114 -1.33 -24.67 11.90
CA ASN A 114 -0.09 -23.91 12.12
C ASN A 114 0.98 -24.21 11.05
N ASP A 115 1.10 -25.46 10.60
CA ASP A 115 2.07 -25.85 9.55
C ASP A 115 1.53 -25.68 8.12
N GLY A 116 0.29 -25.24 7.99
CA GLY A 116 -0.40 -25.04 6.72
C GLY A 116 0.09 -23.83 5.94
N ARG A 117 -0.40 -23.74 4.71
CA ARG A 117 -0.30 -22.54 3.86
C ARG A 117 -1.67 -21.90 3.71
N THR A 118 -1.69 -20.61 3.49
CA THR A 118 -2.94 -19.90 3.17
C THR A 118 -3.58 -20.49 1.91
N HIS A 119 -4.80 -20.99 2.04
CA HIS A 119 -5.60 -21.44 0.91
C HIS A 119 -6.18 -20.24 0.16
N ILE A 120 -6.06 -20.26 -1.18
CA ILE A 120 -6.51 -19.18 -2.09
C ILE A 120 -7.54 -19.68 -3.10
N ARG A 121 -7.97 -20.96 -3.02
CA ARG A 121 -8.92 -21.53 -4.00
C ARG A 121 -10.20 -20.71 -4.11
N ASP A 122 -10.75 -20.29 -2.96
CA ASP A 122 -11.99 -19.53 -2.88
C ASP A 122 -11.78 -18.03 -3.19
N ALA A 123 -10.55 -17.63 -3.52
CA ALA A 123 -10.19 -16.27 -3.96
C ALA A 123 -9.93 -16.18 -5.47
N LYS A 124 -10.22 -17.23 -6.22
CA LYS A 124 -9.92 -17.28 -7.67
C LYS A 124 -10.56 -16.13 -8.43
N LYS A 125 -11.82 -15.79 -8.17
CA LYS A 125 -12.53 -14.72 -8.90
C LYS A 125 -11.84 -13.36 -8.80
N ILE A 126 -11.38 -12.96 -7.63
CA ILE A 126 -10.70 -11.67 -7.44
C ILE A 126 -9.28 -11.71 -8.01
N MET A 127 -8.61 -12.85 -7.98
CA MET A 127 -7.31 -13.06 -8.61
C MET A 127 -7.43 -12.99 -10.14
N ASP A 128 -8.42 -13.67 -10.73
CA ASP A 128 -8.70 -13.66 -12.17
C ASP A 128 -9.01 -12.22 -12.65
N TYR A 129 -9.66 -11.39 -11.82
CA TYR A 129 -9.87 -9.98 -12.12
C TYR A 129 -8.55 -9.19 -12.17
N GLY A 130 -7.63 -9.44 -11.24
CA GLY A 130 -6.27 -8.87 -11.28
C GLY A 130 -5.51 -9.27 -12.55
N MET A 131 -5.57 -10.55 -12.93
CA MET A 131 -4.96 -11.07 -14.16
C MET A 131 -5.54 -10.40 -15.42
N LEU A 132 -6.88 -10.26 -15.48
CA LEU A 132 -7.54 -9.57 -16.58
C LEU A 132 -7.05 -8.13 -16.75
N LEU A 133 -6.88 -7.39 -15.65
CA LEU A 133 -6.36 -6.02 -15.70
C LEU A 133 -4.89 -5.99 -16.14
N GLN A 134 -4.08 -6.92 -15.68
CA GLN A 134 -2.70 -7.05 -16.14
C GLN A 134 -2.62 -7.30 -17.65
N ASP A 135 -3.46 -8.21 -18.18
CA ASP A 135 -3.48 -8.51 -19.61
C ASP A 135 -3.93 -7.30 -20.44
N LYS A 136 -4.90 -6.54 -19.98
CA LYS A 136 -5.27 -5.24 -20.62
C LYS A 136 -4.09 -4.27 -20.67
N VAL A 137 -3.37 -4.12 -19.56
CA VAL A 137 -2.17 -3.26 -19.51
C VAL A 137 -1.10 -3.75 -20.48
N ARG A 138 -0.87 -5.06 -20.57
CA ARG A 138 0.09 -5.68 -21.52
C ARG A 138 -0.32 -5.48 -22.97
N ALA A 139 -1.61 -5.51 -23.25
CA ALA A 139 -2.15 -5.22 -24.56
C ALA A 139 -2.09 -3.73 -24.94
N GLY A 140 -1.61 -2.85 -24.05
CA GLY A 140 -1.51 -1.42 -24.30
C GLY A 140 -2.85 -0.67 -24.16
N ASP A 141 -3.85 -1.28 -23.52
CA ASP A 141 -5.15 -0.65 -23.26
C ASP A 141 -5.00 0.51 -22.27
N LYS A 142 -5.03 1.73 -22.81
CA LYS A 142 -4.94 2.97 -22.02
C LYS A 142 -6.20 3.24 -21.18
N SER A 143 -7.31 2.60 -21.49
CA SER A 143 -8.58 2.73 -20.75
C SER A 143 -8.65 1.81 -19.51
N ALA A 144 -7.69 0.88 -19.36
CA ALA A 144 -7.63 0.01 -18.20
C ALA A 144 -7.33 0.83 -16.94
N ILE A 145 -8.31 0.89 -16.03
CA ILE A 145 -8.18 1.57 -14.73
C ILE A 145 -7.73 0.53 -13.71
N LEU A 146 -6.55 0.76 -13.14
CA LEU A 146 -6.00 -0.05 -12.07
C LEU A 146 -6.41 0.57 -10.72
N PRO A 147 -7.14 -0.16 -9.83
CA PRO A 147 -7.53 0.36 -8.53
C PRO A 147 -6.32 0.79 -7.69
N LEU A 148 -6.38 1.98 -7.09
CA LEU A 148 -5.35 2.42 -6.16
C LEU A 148 -5.46 1.64 -4.84
N ILE A 149 -4.41 0.91 -4.50
CA ILE A 149 -4.31 0.17 -3.24
C ILE A 149 -3.03 0.59 -2.53
N ALA A 150 -3.17 1.03 -1.27
CA ALA A 150 -2.04 1.36 -0.42
C ALA A 150 -2.39 1.11 1.05
N TYR A 151 -1.54 0.38 1.76
CA TYR A 151 -1.67 0.09 3.18
C TYR A 151 -0.57 0.79 3.98
N TYR A 152 -0.97 1.58 4.97
CA TYR A 152 -0.06 2.31 5.86
C TYR A 152 -0.29 1.88 7.31
N GLY A 153 0.48 0.91 7.77
CA GLY A 153 0.43 0.42 9.14
C GLY A 153 1.26 1.26 10.12
N THR A 154 1.05 1.03 11.41
CA THR A 154 1.80 1.70 12.50
C THR A 154 3.30 1.36 12.48
N GLY A 155 3.69 0.21 11.92
CA GLY A 155 5.09 -0.22 11.75
C GLY A 155 5.89 0.61 10.74
N ARG A 156 5.24 1.45 9.92
CA ARG A 156 5.91 2.29 8.92
C ARG A 156 6.95 3.25 9.52
N LEU A 157 6.78 3.66 10.77
CA LEU A 157 7.68 4.55 11.48
C LEU A 157 9.02 3.90 11.85
N TYR A 158 9.02 2.59 12.05
CA TYR A 158 10.14 1.88 12.68
C TYR A 158 10.75 0.78 11.82
N MET A 159 10.05 0.32 10.80
CA MET A 159 10.50 -0.79 9.97
C MET A 159 10.74 -0.35 8.54
N GLN A 160 12.01 -0.02 8.23
CA GLN A 160 12.44 -0.02 6.84
C GLN A 160 12.57 -1.47 6.36
N LYS A 161 11.86 -1.84 5.29
CA LYS A 161 11.98 -3.17 4.70
C LYS A 161 13.42 -3.42 4.29
N ARG A 162 14.08 -4.42 4.90
CA ARG A 162 15.34 -4.93 4.37
C ARG A 162 15.04 -5.56 3.02
N GLN A 163 15.40 -4.89 1.93
CA GLN A 163 15.31 -5.50 0.60
C GLN A 163 16.17 -6.77 0.59
N LYS A 164 15.54 -7.93 0.33
CA LYS A 164 16.27 -9.09 -0.14
C LYS A 164 17.02 -8.66 -1.42
N ARG A 165 18.29 -8.97 -1.50
CA ARG A 165 19.30 -8.52 -2.50
C ARG A 165 18.99 -8.75 -4.00
N LYS A 166 17.74 -9.00 -4.40
CA LYS A 166 17.35 -9.35 -5.77
C LYS A 166 16.17 -8.52 -6.32
N MET A 167 16.19 -7.21 -6.14
CA MET A 167 15.61 -6.34 -7.16
C MET A 167 16.81 -5.74 -7.90
N ASP A 168 17.16 -6.36 -9.04
CA ASP A 168 18.24 -5.91 -9.89
C ASP A 168 18.02 -4.46 -10.33
N ASP A 169 19.10 -3.75 -10.61
CA ASP A 169 19.12 -2.37 -11.10
C ASP A 169 18.36 -2.19 -12.44
N GLU A 170 17.91 -3.30 -13.07
CA GLU A 170 17.19 -3.39 -14.33
C GLU A 170 15.66 -3.37 -14.20
N THR A 171 15.09 -3.06 -13.02
CA THR A 171 13.63 -3.05 -12.87
C THR A 171 13.01 -1.97 -13.76
N ARG A 172 12.42 -2.37 -14.89
CA ARG A 172 11.59 -1.49 -15.70
C ARG A 172 10.34 -1.12 -14.90
N PHE A 173 10.11 0.16 -14.70
CA PHE A 173 8.87 0.64 -14.10
C PHE A 173 7.74 0.53 -15.14
N THR A 174 6.81 -0.36 -14.86
CA THR A 174 5.56 -0.54 -15.62
C THR A 174 4.40 -0.07 -14.75
N ARG A 175 3.21 0.09 -15.32
CA ARG A 175 2.01 0.47 -14.56
C ARG A 175 1.78 -0.43 -13.34
N THR A 176 1.94 -1.75 -13.50
CA THR A 176 1.76 -2.71 -12.39
C THR A 176 2.79 -2.58 -11.28
N THR A 177 3.93 -1.89 -11.52
CA THR A 177 4.93 -1.60 -10.48
C THR A 177 4.36 -0.75 -9.34
N GLY A 178 3.28 0.00 -9.58
CA GLY A 178 2.53 0.72 -8.55
C GLY A 178 1.97 -0.19 -7.45
N TYR A 179 1.84 -1.51 -7.70
CA TYR A 179 1.42 -2.49 -6.68
C TYR A 179 2.56 -3.08 -5.86
N VAL A 180 3.81 -2.87 -6.23
CA VAL A 180 4.94 -3.41 -5.44
C VAL A 180 4.92 -2.84 -4.03
N GLY A 181 4.80 -3.73 -3.04
CA GLY A 181 4.76 -3.36 -1.62
C GLY A 181 3.54 -2.54 -1.19
N CYS A 182 2.46 -2.47 -1.97
CA CYS A 182 1.26 -1.68 -1.63
C CYS A 182 0.52 -2.18 -0.38
N LEU A 183 0.69 -3.45 -0.03
CA LEU A 183 0.07 -4.09 1.15
C LEU A 183 1.05 -4.27 2.32
N ASP A 184 2.26 -3.73 2.21
CA ASP A 184 3.23 -3.81 3.29
C ASP A 184 3.02 -2.67 4.29
N SER A 185 2.98 -3.00 5.57
CA SER A 185 2.93 -2.00 6.64
C SER A 185 4.23 -1.19 6.78
N ALA A 186 5.33 -1.71 6.24
CA ALA A 186 6.64 -1.06 6.24
C ALA A 186 6.80 -0.09 5.06
N SER A 187 7.57 0.97 5.28
CA SER A 187 7.86 1.96 4.24
C SER A 187 8.66 1.37 3.06
N ASN A 188 8.25 1.72 1.83
CA ASN A 188 8.97 1.36 0.61
C ASN A 188 9.71 2.57 0.01
N ASP A 189 10.30 3.41 0.85
CA ASP A 189 10.99 4.64 0.46
C ASP A 189 12.07 4.39 -0.62
N LYS A 190 12.69 3.21 -0.59
CA LYS A 190 13.71 2.82 -1.57
C LYS A 190 13.15 2.65 -2.98
N LEU A 191 11.94 2.12 -3.13
CA LEU A 191 11.31 1.98 -4.45
C LEU A 191 10.96 3.36 -5.01
N MET A 192 10.36 4.22 -4.21
CA MET A 192 10.04 5.58 -4.57
C MET A 192 11.31 6.38 -4.95
N MET A 193 12.37 6.27 -4.16
CA MET A 193 13.66 6.93 -4.46
C MET A 193 14.28 6.44 -5.78
N ARG A 194 14.21 5.14 -6.08
CA ARG A 194 14.69 4.61 -7.37
C ARG A 194 13.88 5.14 -8.54
N TRP A 195 12.54 5.11 -8.41
CA TRP A 195 11.66 5.64 -9.44
C TRP A 195 11.95 7.12 -9.68
N PHE A 196 12.06 7.90 -8.62
CA PHE A 196 12.36 9.33 -8.69
C PHE A 196 13.70 9.59 -9.40
N LYS A 197 14.74 8.81 -9.04
CA LYS A 197 16.04 8.84 -9.72
C LYS A 197 15.90 8.52 -11.20
N GLN A 198 15.29 7.40 -11.54
CA GLN A 198 15.17 6.93 -12.92
C GLN A 198 14.37 7.92 -13.79
N MET A 199 13.26 8.44 -13.28
CA MET A 199 12.48 9.45 -14.02
C MET A 199 13.27 10.74 -14.20
N THR A 200 14.07 11.14 -13.22
CA THR A 200 14.97 12.30 -13.35
C THR A 200 16.05 12.05 -14.41
N GLU A 201 16.64 10.85 -14.45
CA GLU A 201 17.64 10.47 -15.47
C GLU A 201 17.04 10.50 -16.87
N ILE A 202 15.86 9.92 -17.09
CA ILE A 202 15.15 9.95 -18.38
C ILE A 202 14.85 11.40 -18.79
N GLN A 203 14.32 12.21 -17.85
CA GLN A 203 14.03 13.62 -18.12
C GLN A 203 15.27 14.39 -18.59
N ILE A 204 16.43 14.13 -17.99
CA ILE A 204 17.69 14.77 -18.37
C ILE A 204 18.18 14.24 -19.72
N GLN A 205 18.14 12.94 -19.97
CA GLN A 205 18.62 12.31 -21.21
C GLN A 205 17.78 12.68 -22.42
N GLU A 206 16.47 12.71 -22.27
CA GLU A 206 15.54 12.99 -23.37
C GLU A 206 15.21 14.48 -23.52
N GLY A 207 15.57 15.31 -22.53
CA GLY A 207 15.30 16.76 -22.55
C GLY A 207 13.81 17.10 -22.44
N VAL A 208 12.97 16.17 -21.96
CA VAL A 208 11.52 16.32 -21.86
C VAL A 208 11.05 16.29 -20.40
N LYS A 209 10.00 17.02 -20.09
CA LYS A 209 9.37 16.91 -18.76
C LYS A 209 8.51 15.64 -18.70
N ILE A 210 8.65 14.89 -17.62
CA ILE A 210 7.85 13.70 -17.33
C ILE A 210 6.68 14.13 -16.44
N PRO A 211 5.42 14.10 -16.94
CA PRO A 211 4.26 14.60 -16.20
C PRO A 211 4.08 13.92 -14.84
N GLU A 212 4.28 12.62 -14.79
CA GLU A 212 4.16 11.80 -13.56
C GLU A 212 5.14 12.26 -12.48
N LEU A 213 6.38 12.55 -12.87
CA LEU A 213 7.40 13.05 -11.94
C LEU A 213 7.03 14.44 -11.41
N GLU A 214 6.53 15.34 -12.28
CA GLU A 214 6.14 16.68 -11.88
C GLU A 214 4.93 16.68 -10.94
N VAL A 215 3.94 15.79 -11.16
CA VAL A 215 2.80 15.62 -10.24
C VAL A 215 3.26 15.17 -8.85
N VAL A 216 4.18 14.21 -8.77
CA VAL A 216 4.72 13.74 -7.48
C VAL A 216 5.50 14.86 -6.77
N LYS A 217 6.39 15.57 -7.50
CA LYS A 217 7.12 16.71 -6.96
C LYS A 217 6.18 17.80 -6.42
N HIS A 218 5.14 18.11 -7.17
CA HIS A 218 4.15 19.12 -6.79
C HIS A 218 3.39 18.70 -5.52
N ALA A 219 2.95 17.44 -5.41
CA ALA A 219 2.27 16.92 -4.24
C ALA A 219 3.15 16.99 -3.00
N MET A 220 4.43 16.59 -3.12
CA MET A 220 5.42 16.69 -2.03
C MET A 220 5.63 18.15 -1.61
N GLY A 221 5.79 19.05 -2.58
CA GLY A 221 6.00 20.47 -2.34
C GLY A 221 4.83 21.14 -1.63
N LYS A 222 3.61 20.84 -2.07
CA LYS A 222 2.38 21.34 -1.44
C LYS A 222 2.22 20.83 0.00
N CYS A 223 2.52 19.56 0.22
CA CYS A 223 2.51 18.95 1.56
C CYS A 223 3.54 19.60 2.51
N PHE A 224 4.75 19.89 2.00
CA PHE A 224 5.81 20.52 2.79
C PHE A 224 5.49 21.96 3.16
N SER A 225 5.05 22.76 2.19
CA SER A 225 4.82 24.20 2.37
C SER A 225 3.51 24.50 3.09
N GLY A 226 2.50 23.60 3.03
CA GLY A 226 1.13 23.92 3.44
C GLY A 226 0.53 25.09 2.66
N ALA A 227 1.16 25.47 1.53
CA ALA A 227 0.83 26.67 0.79
C ALA A 227 -0.35 26.44 -0.18
N GLU A 228 -1.27 27.40 -0.25
CA GLU A 228 -2.34 27.42 -1.25
C GLU A 228 -1.87 28.00 -2.58
N ASN A 229 -0.92 28.93 -2.55
CA ASN A 229 -0.37 29.60 -3.73
C ASN A 229 0.78 28.81 -4.36
N THR A 230 0.79 28.72 -5.68
CA THR A 230 1.81 27.97 -6.44
C THR A 230 3.23 28.54 -6.31
N GLU A 231 3.37 29.83 -6.06
CA GLU A 231 4.67 30.51 -5.94
C GLU A 231 5.43 30.15 -4.66
N ASP A 232 4.71 29.75 -3.61
CA ASP A 232 5.27 29.40 -2.31
C ASP A 232 5.49 27.90 -2.12
N ILE A 233 5.18 27.09 -3.15
CA ILE A 233 5.34 25.64 -3.09
C ILE A 233 6.81 25.26 -3.12
N ALA A 234 7.24 24.46 -2.14
CA ALA A 234 8.58 23.93 -2.11
C ALA A 234 8.88 23.01 -3.30
N GLN A 235 10.07 23.11 -3.83
CA GLN A 235 10.53 22.34 -4.99
C GLN A 235 11.35 21.15 -4.51
N PHE A 236 11.02 19.95 -5.00
CA PHE A 236 11.72 18.71 -4.69
C PHE A 236 12.48 18.26 -5.93
N GLU A 237 13.79 18.10 -5.82
CA GLU A 237 14.64 17.71 -6.95
C GLU A 237 15.62 16.59 -6.52
N TYR A 238 15.75 15.57 -7.36
CA TYR A 238 16.80 14.57 -7.18
C TYR A 238 18.12 15.13 -7.67
N LYS A 239 19.13 15.13 -6.79
CA LYS A 239 20.47 15.60 -7.12
C LYS A 239 21.38 14.40 -7.42
N MET A 240 21.78 14.28 -8.68
CA MET A 240 22.63 13.18 -9.16
C MET A 240 23.97 13.12 -8.41
N LYS A 241 24.56 14.28 -8.05
CA LYS A 241 25.84 14.36 -7.34
C LYS A 241 25.79 13.78 -5.93
N THR A 242 24.72 14.06 -5.19
CA THR A 242 24.55 13.63 -3.78
C THR A 242 23.71 12.37 -3.66
N GLN A 243 23.03 11.95 -4.75
CA GLN A 243 22.10 10.81 -4.81
C GLN A 243 20.95 10.93 -3.78
N GLU A 244 20.48 12.15 -3.54
CA GLU A 244 19.40 12.43 -2.59
C GLU A 244 18.44 13.48 -3.13
N ILE A 245 17.25 13.56 -2.52
CA ILE A 245 16.26 14.61 -2.83
C ILE A 245 16.61 15.86 -2.02
N GLU A 246 16.80 16.98 -2.72
CA GLU A 246 16.97 18.32 -2.17
C GLU A 246 15.66 19.10 -2.24
N ILE A 247 15.33 19.80 -1.18
CA ILE A 247 14.15 20.64 -1.06
C ILE A 247 14.61 22.09 -1.16
N THR A 248 14.03 22.86 -2.08
CA THR A 248 14.21 24.31 -2.17
C THR A 248 12.91 24.99 -1.75
N TYR A 249 12.95 25.86 -0.75
CA TYR A 249 11.77 26.53 -0.19
C TYR A 249 12.06 27.96 0.20
N GLN A 250 10.99 28.75 0.36
CA GLN A 250 11.09 30.12 0.83
C GLN A 250 11.03 30.18 2.38
N LYS A 251 11.98 30.94 2.97
CA LYS A 251 11.99 31.23 4.40
C LYS A 251 12.43 32.67 4.64
N ASN A 252 11.56 33.47 5.23
CA ASN A 252 11.83 34.90 5.48
C ASN A 252 12.26 35.67 4.22
N GLY A 253 11.63 35.40 3.08
CA GLY A 253 11.94 36.06 1.79
C GLY A 253 13.23 35.56 1.11
N LYS A 254 13.91 34.55 1.66
CA LYS A 254 15.11 33.95 1.09
C LYS A 254 14.87 32.50 0.68
N LYS A 255 15.48 32.10 -0.44
CA LYS A 255 15.49 30.69 -0.85
C LYS A 255 16.49 29.92 -0.01
N GLU A 256 16.00 28.92 0.72
CA GLU A 256 16.81 27.94 1.47
C GLU A 256 16.78 26.59 0.78
N LYS A 257 17.83 25.80 1.00
CA LYS A 257 17.95 24.44 0.51
C LYS A 257 18.22 23.48 1.63
N LEU A 258 17.52 22.35 1.63
CA LEU A 258 17.60 21.35 2.67
C LEU A 258 17.56 19.94 2.05
N PRO A 259 18.52 19.05 2.31
CA PRO A 259 18.39 17.64 1.96
C PRO A 259 17.22 16.98 2.71
N MET A 260 16.43 16.14 2.05
CA MET A 260 15.25 15.48 2.65
C MET A 260 15.61 14.69 3.92
N ARG A 261 16.83 14.13 4.01
CA ARG A 261 17.30 13.41 5.21
C ARG A 261 17.38 14.29 6.47
N MET A 262 17.47 15.60 6.33
CA MET A 262 17.56 16.56 7.44
C MET A 262 16.20 17.01 7.99
N LEU A 263 15.09 16.59 7.39
CA LEU A 263 13.77 16.83 7.92
C LEU A 263 13.56 16.10 9.26
N SER A 264 12.66 16.63 10.09
CA SER A 264 12.18 15.90 11.27
C SER A 264 11.50 14.60 10.86
N ASP A 265 11.51 13.59 11.73
CA ASP A 265 10.96 12.27 11.39
C ASP A 265 9.47 12.34 11.04
N GLY A 266 8.67 13.13 11.77
CA GLY A 266 7.25 13.31 11.46
C GLY A 266 7.03 13.89 10.07
N LEU A 267 7.79 14.91 9.67
CA LEU A 267 7.68 15.53 8.35
C LEU A 267 8.16 14.60 7.24
N LYS A 268 9.27 13.87 7.46
CA LYS A 268 9.71 12.81 6.52
C LYS A 268 8.62 11.81 6.23
N ILE A 269 7.97 11.29 7.29
CA ILE A 269 6.93 10.27 7.18
C ILE A 269 5.74 10.81 6.40
N THR A 270 5.29 12.01 6.72
CA THR A 270 4.15 12.63 6.03
C THR A 270 4.46 12.85 4.55
N ILE A 271 5.63 13.40 4.22
CA ILE A 271 6.05 13.64 2.84
C ILE A 271 6.25 12.31 2.11
N SER A 272 6.87 11.32 2.73
CA SER A 272 7.06 9.98 2.12
C SER A 272 5.71 9.29 1.85
N MET A 273 4.73 9.46 2.73
CA MET A 273 3.38 8.93 2.50
C MET A 273 2.69 9.62 1.33
N VAL A 274 2.74 10.95 1.28
CA VAL A 274 2.17 11.72 0.17
C VAL A 274 2.87 11.38 -1.15
N ALA A 275 4.19 11.25 -1.13
CA ALA A 275 4.98 10.87 -2.30
C ALA A 275 4.63 9.46 -2.80
N ASP A 276 4.46 8.49 -1.89
CA ASP A 276 4.07 7.11 -2.25
C ASP A 276 2.66 7.06 -2.84
N ILE A 277 1.70 7.77 -2.27
CA ILE A 277 0.34 7.87 -2.82
C ILE A 277 0.38 8.51 -4.21
N ALA A 278 1.04 9.67 -4.34
CA ALA A 278 1.14 10.38 -5.61
C ALA A 278 1.86 9.54 -6.68
N TYR A 279 2.94 8.84 -6.32
CA TYR A 279 3.65 7.90 -7.18
C TYR A 279 2.71 6.79 -7.69
N ARG A 280 1.99 6.12 -6.78
CA ARG A 280 1.06 5.05 -7.17
C ARG A 280 -0.05 5.56 -8.06
N MET A 281 -0.62 6.73 -7.76
CA MET A 281 -1.64 7.37 -8.61
C MET A 281 -1.12 7.75 -9.99
N ALA A 282 0.14 8.13 -10.09
CA ALA A 282 0.75 8.52 -11.35
C ALA A 282 1.15 7.31 -12.22
N VAL A 283 1.48 6.17 -11.61
CA VAL A 283 2.00 4.98 -12.31
C VAL A 283 0.88 4.00 -12.67
N LEU A 284 -0.13 3.79 -11.78
CA LEU A 284 -1.27 2.89 -12.02
C LEU A 284 -2.24 3.46 -13.05
#